data_6b0dc009e4c558b144b985a385f65944
#
_entry.id   6b0dc009e4c558b144b985a385f65944
#
_cell.length_a   1.000
_cell.length_b   1.000
_cell.length_c   1.000
_cell.angle_alpha   90.00
_cell.angle_beta   90.00
_cell.angle_gamma   90.00
#
_symmetry.space_group_name_H-M   'P 1'
#
loop_
_entity.id
_entity.type
_entity.pdbx_description
1 polymer ?
#
loop_
_entity_poly.entity_id
_entity_poly.type
_entity_poly.pdbx_seq_one_letter_code
_entity_poly.pdbx_strand_id
1 'polypeptide(L)'
;MKTVVFITGTNAVGKSTLAWSIISRFGGIYEERACTTFCKDKRYGLAGRYKDKRYGGVDRITNEKGSSCTSRLAEVVREGLQTADVIFCEGSFMDTFGLNLTNALFLGDKALVVSLYAPPAEILRRLGVRSNGKNGRRNADNLRRVLLKQERCMKAALKYQSIGVKVLQYDTSVTSVDTMLNEILSTIETL
;
A
#
# COMPACT_ATOMS: atom_id res chain seq x y z
N MET A 1 15.55 0.45 15.01
CA MET A 1 14.10 0.69 15.20
C MET A 1 13.39 0.23 13.94
N LYS A 2 12.38 -0.63 14.08
CA LYS A 2 11.65 -1.25 12.96
C LYS A 2 10.32 -0.53 12.74
N THR A 3 10.00 -0.21 11.48
CA THR A 3 8.77 0.53 11.12
C THR A 3 7.96 -0.25 10.11
N VAL A 4 6.64 -0.31 10.32
CA VAL A 4 5.70 -0.87 9.34
C VAL A 4 4.85 0.28 8.76
N VAL A 5 4.79 0.36 7.45
CA VAL A 5 4.06 1.39 6.72
C VAL A 5 2.95 0.75 5.89
N PHE A 6 1.72 1.09 6.17
CA PHE A 6 0.58 0.69 5.33
C PHE A 6 0.26 1.78 4.32
N ILE A 7 0.22 1.43 3.03
CA ILE A 7 -0.26 2.30 1.95
C ILE A 7 -1.66 1.82 1.57
N THR A 8 -2.66 2.55 2.02
CA THR A 8 -4.08 2.24 1.83
C THR A 8 -4.73 3.19 0.82
N GLY A 9 -5.87 2.82 0.33
CA GLY A 9 -6.63 3.60 -0.65
C GLY A 9 -7.33 2.70 -1.66
N THR A 10 -8.32 3.24 -2.34
CA THR A 10 -9.10 2.50 -3.34
C THR A 10 -8.29 2.20 -4.62
N ASN A 11 -8.93 1.58 -5.61
CA ASN A 11 -8.32 1.37 -6.92
C ASN A 11 -8.11 2.71 -7.64
N ALA A 12 -7.08 2.79 -8.47
CA ALA A 12 -6.72 3.95 -9.28
C ALA A 12 -6.25 5.22 -8.50
N VAL A 13 -6.03 5.15 -7.18
CA VAL A 13 -5.50 6.28 -6.41
C VAL A 13 -3.96 6.34 -6.34
N GLY A 14 -3.23 5.45 -7.01
CA GLY A 14 -1.77 5.56 -7.13
C GLY A 14 -0.94 4.78 -6.12
N LYS A 15 -1.51 3.86 -5.31
CA LYS A 15 -0.75 3.02 -4.37
C LYS A 15 0.47 2.33 -5.00
N SER A 16 0.23 1.59 -6.09
CA SER A 16 1.32 0.89 -6.78
C SER A 16 2.30 1.86 -7.46
N THR A 17 1.87 3.06 -7.84
CA THR A 17 2.76 4.10 -8.35
C THR A 17 3.72 4.56 -7.26
N LEU A 18 3.21 4.81 -6.05
CA LEU A 18 4.04 5.16 -4.89
C LEU A 18 5.00 4.01 -4.51
N ALA A 19 4.53 2.76 -4.51
CA ALA A 19 5.39 1.60 -4.26
C ALA A 19 6.52 1.48 -5.31
N TRP A 20 6.20 1.68 -6.58
CA TRP A 20 7.19 1.69 -7.65
C TRP A 20 8.16 2.86 -7.57
N SER A 21 7.77 4.01 -7.05
CA SER A 21 8.68 5.14 -6.83
C SER A 21 9.74 4.83 -5.76
N ILE A 22 9.37 4.07 -4.71
CA ILE A 22 10.32 3.56 -3.71
C ILE A 22 11.35 2.65 -4.38
N ILE A 23 10.89 1.68 -5.18
CA ILE A 23 11.78 0.75 -5.90
C ILE A 23 12.67 1.49 -6.91
N SER A 24 12.12 2.47 -7.63
CA SER A 24 12.89 3.27 -8.58
C SER A 24 13.97 4.11 -7.91
N ARG A 25 13.70 4.62 -6.71
CA ARG A 25 14.63 5.46 -5.97
C ARG A 25 15.74 4.67 -5.28
N PHE A 26 15.43 3.51 -4.73
CA PHE A 26 16.36 2.72 -3.90
C PHE A 26 16.79 1.41 -4.53
N GLY A 27 16.28 1.08 -5.71
CA GLY A 27 16.40 -0.24 -6.33
C GLY A 27 15.50 -1.28 -5.65
N GLY A 28 15.35 -2.47 -6.26
CA GLY A 28 14.54 -3.52 -5.67
C GLY A 28 14.95 -4.90 -6.14
N ILE A 29 15.18 -5.82 -5.22
CA ILE A 29 15.48 -7.23 -5.45
C ILE A 29 14.43 -8.06 -4.71
N TYR A 30 13.68 -8.88 -5.43
CA TYR A 30 12.69 -9.76 -4.83
C TYR A 30 13.34 -10.96 -4.18
N GLU A 31 13.05 -11.20 -2.92
CA GLU A 31 13.43 -12.38 -2.16
C GLU A 31 12.22 -13.28 -1.94
N GLU A 32 12.23 -14.47 -2.55
CA GLU A 32 11.05 -15.34 -2.62
C GLU A 32 10.69 -15.90 -1.24
N ARG A 33 11.66 -16.28 -0.43
CA ARG A 33 11.46 -16.84 0.91
C ARG A 33 10.70 -15.86 1.81
N ALA A 34 11.10 -14.60 1.82
CA ALA A 34 10.46 -13.55 2.61
C ALA A 34 9.20 -12.98 1.95
N CYS A 35 8.85 -13.38 0.72
CA CYS A 35 7.79 -12.76 -0.09
C CYS A 35 7.90 -11.22 -0.13
N THR A 36 9.12 -10.68 -0.12
CA THR A 36 9.40 -9.25 0.03
C THR A 36 10.37 -8.79 -1.05
N THR A 37 10.13 -7.62 -1.61
CA THR A 37 11.07 -6.92 -2.49
C THR A 37 11.90 -5.97 -1.65
N PHE A 38 13.19 -6.25 -1.46
CA PHE A 38 14.11 -5.41 -0.69
C PHE A 38 14.78 -4.37 -1.57
N CYS A 39 14.96 -3.17 -1.05
CA CYS A 39 15.84 -2.17 -1.66
C CYS A 39 17.31 -2.59 -1.52
N LYS A 40 18.20 -2.04 -2.38
CA LYS A 40 19.60 -2.46 -2.45
C LYS A 40 20.35 -2.31 -1.13
N ASP A 41 20.05 -1.24 -0.39
CA ASP A 41 20.66 -0.95 0.94
C ASP A 41 20.02 -1.77 2.08
N LYS A 42 18.99 -2.57 1.75
CA LYS A 42 18.19 -3.34 2.71
C LYS A 42 17.54 -2.50 3.83
N ARG A 43 17.57 -1.18 3.75
CA ARG A 43 16.88 -0.31 4.70
C ARG A 43 15.35 -0.41 4.52
N TYR A 44 14.89 -0.54 3.28
CA TYR A 44 13.49 -0.59 2.90
C TYR A 44 13.14 -1.95 2.27
N GLY A 45 11.96 -2.46 2.61
CA GLY A 45 11.34 -3.61 1.97
C GLY A 45 9.87 -3.33 1.63
N LEU A 46 9.38 -3.96 0.58
CA LEU A 46 7.98 -3.89 0.15
C LEU A 46 7.40 -5.30 0.18
N ALA A 47 6.38 -5.52 1.00
CA ALA A 47 5.70 -6.79 1.08
C ALA A 47 5.04 -7.14 -0.26
N GLY A 48 5.40 -8.30 -0.83
CA GLY A 48 4.97 -8.76 -2.15
C GLY A 48 6.03 -8.67 -3.24
N ARG A 49 5.66 -9.16 -4.42
CA ARG A 49 6.55 -9.28 -5.57
C ARG A 49 6.36 -8.12 -6.53
N TYR A 50 7.38 -7.31 -6.73
CA TYR A 50 7.42 -6.17 -7.66
C TYR A 50 8.39 -6.44 -8.82
N LYS A 51 8.23 -7.57 -9.54
CA LYS A 51 9.16 -7.97 -10.61
C LYS A 51 8.84 -7.31 -11.96
N ASP A 52 7.57 -7.22 -12.29
CA ASP A 52 7.13 -6.72 -13.60
C ASP A 52 6.15 -5.59 -13.36
N LYS A 53 6.36 -4.41 -13.74
CA LYS A 53 5.50 -3.20 -13.57
C LYS A 53 3.96 -3.42 -13.49
N ARG A 54 3.51 -4.67 -13.36
CA ARG A 54 2.14 -5.14 -13.27
C ARG A 54 1.90 -5.77 -11.91
N TYR A 55 1.13 -5.10 -11.05
CA TYR A 55 0.57 -5.66 -9.81
C TYR A 55 1.59 -6.29 -8.86
N GLY A 56 2.06 -5.52 -7.94
CA GLY A 56 2.84 -5.95 -6.79
C GLY A 56 2.02 -6.00 -5.51
N GLY A 57 2.71 -5.98 -4.40
CA GLY A 57 2.12 -5.76 -3.09
C GLY A 57 1.50 -6.99 -2.43
N VAL A 58 0.75 -6.70 -1.39
CA VAL A 58 0.12 -7.71 -0.53
C VAL A 58 -0.85 -8.61 -1.30
N ASP A 59 -1.46 -8.10 -2.37
CA ASP A 59 -2.38 -8.87 -3.23
C ASP A 59 -1.72 -10.07 -3.93
N ARG A 60 -0.39 -10.11 -3.96
CA ARG A 60 0.40 -11.20 -4.54
C ARG A 60 0.97 -12.18 -3.50
N ILE A 61 0.74 -11.92 -2.25
CA ILE A 61 1.05 -12.87 -1.18
C ILE A 61 -0.05 -13.93 -1.20
N THR A 62 0.32 -15.17 -1.48
CA THR A 62 -0.60 -16.31 -1.47
C THR A 62 -0.32 -17.21 -0.27
N ASN A 63 -1.34 -17.86 0.25
CA ASN A 63 -1.17 -18.95 1.21
C ASN A 63 -0.85 -20.27 0.48
N GLU A 64 -0.61 -21.35 1.24
CA GLU A 64 -0.35 -22.69 0.70
C GLU A 64 -1.46 -23.22 -0.21
N LYS A 65 -2.69 -22.72 -0.05
CA LYS A 65 -3.85 -23.04 -0.90
C LYS A 65 -3.95 -22.16 -2.15
N GLY A 66 -2.98 -21.28 -2.38
CA GLY A 66 -2.95 -20.37 -3.54
C GLY A 66 -3.89 -19.17 -3.44
N SER A 67 -4.64 -19.00 -2.37
CA SER A 67 -5.50 -17.83 -2.16
C SER A 67 -4.68 -16.66 -1.58
N SER A 68 -4.94 -15.46 -2.07
CA SER A 68 -4.41 -14.23 -1.47
C SER A 68 -4.89 -14.13 -0.03
N CYS A 69 -3.99 -13.86 0.90
CA CYS A 69 -4.31 -13.99 2.30
C CYS A 69 -3.71 -12.90 3.17
N THR A 70 -4.57 -12.07 3.75
CA THR A 70 -4.16 -11.11 4.77
C THR A 70 -3.65 -11.79 6.06
N SER A 71 -3.99 -13.08 6.29
CA SER A 71 -3.47 -13.83 7.44
C SER A 71 -1.96 -14.10 7.33
N ARG A 72 -1.41 -14.20 6.12
CA ARG A 72 0.05 -14.31 5.90
C ARG A 72 0.79 -12.99 6.00
N LEU A 73 0.09 -11.86 5.99
CA LEU A 73 0.74 -10.55 6.00
C LEU A 73 1.63 -10.36 7.24
N ALA A 74 1.17 -10.78 8.40
CA ALA A 74 1.94 -10.68 9.63
C ALA A 74 3.24 -11.52 9.58
N GLU A 75 3.19 -12.70 8.97
CA GLU A 75 4.36 -13.55 8.75
C GLU A 75 5.36 -12.86 7.80
N VAL A 76 4.89 -12.39 6.65
CA VAL A 76 5.73 -11.68 5.65
C VAL A 76 6.36 -10.42 6.23
N VAL A 77 5.60 -9.64 7.00
CA VAL A 77 6.12 -8.45 7.68
C VAL A 77 7.20 -8.83 8.70
N ARG A 78 6.96 -9.87 9.51
CA ARG A 78 7.93 -10.33 10.51
C ARG A 78 9.24 -10.80 9.86
N GLU A 79 9.14 -11.59 8.81
CA GLU A 79 10.33 -12.04 8.05
C GLU A 79 11.03 -10.87 7.36
N GLY A 80 10.28 -9.97 6.75
CA GLY A 80 10.83 -8.77 6.13
C GLY A 80 11.60 -7.88 7.11
N LEU A 81 11.08 -7.70 8.32
CA LEU A 81 11.72 -6.92 9.38
C LEU A 81 13.02 -7.55 9.93
N GLN A 82 13.29 -8.82 9.67
CA GLN A 82 14.60 -9.42 9.99
C GLN A 82 15.71 -8.84 9.11
N THR A 83 15.37 -8.42 7.89
CA THR A 83 16.33 -7.91 6.89
C THR A 83 16.27 -6.40 6.74
N ALA A 84 15.05 -5.80 6.73
CA ALA A 84 14.86 -4.37 6.52
C ALA A 84 14.46 -3.65 7.82
N ASP A 85 14.72 -2.34 7.88
CA ASP A 85 14.26 -1.48 8.98
C ASP A 85 12.83 -0.99 8.77
N VAL A 86 12.42 -0.86 7.52
CA VAL A 86 11.08 -0.38 7.15
C VAL A 86 10.44 -1.34 6.18
N ILE A 87 9.23 -1.79 6.47
CA ILE A 87 8.43 -2.61 5.55
C ILE A 87 7.18 -1.83 5.10
N PHE A 88 7.10 -1.60 3.80
CA PHE A 88 5.92 -1.04 3.16
C PHE A 88 4.96 -2.16 2.73
N CYS A 89 3.70 -2.02 3.05
CA CYS A 89 2.63 -2.92 2.65
C CYS A 89 1.58 -2.14 1.85
N GLU A 90 1.37 -2.50 0.59
CA GLU A 90 0.31 -1.93 -0.24
C GLU A 90 -0.54 -3.03 -0.86
N GLY A 91 -1.82 -2.77 -1.02
CA GLY A 91 -2.73 -3.73 -1.67
C GLY A 91 -4.20 -3.38 -1.56
N SER A 92 -5.00 -4.14 -2.29
CA SER A 92 -6.45 -3.95 -2.33
C SER A 92 -7.14 -4.30 -1.02
N PHE A 93 -6.54 -5.18 -0.22
CA PHE A 93 -7.12 -5.64 1.05
C PHE A 93 -6.84 -4.71 2.23
N MET A 94 -6.09 -3.63 2.02
CA MET A 94 -5.75 -2.65 3.04
C MET A 94 -6.87 -1.61 3.27
N ASP A 95 -8.09 -1.91 2.83
CA ASP A 95 -9.26 -1.02 2.87
C ASP A 95 -10.10 -1.13 4.13
N THR A 96 -9.68 -1.95 5.07
CA THR A 96 -10.41 -2.21 6.31
C THR A 96 -9.52 -2.07 7.54
N PHE A 97 -10.14 -1.81 8.66
CA PHE A 97 -9.52 -1.92 9.98
C PHE A 97 -9.92 -3.28 10.55
N GLY A 98 -8.96 -4.17 10.73
CA GLY A 98 -9.21 -5.53 11.19
C GLY A 98 -8.02 -6.14 11.90
N LEU A 99 -8.27 -7.16 12.73
CA LEU A 99 -7.28 -7.76 13.63
C LEU A 99 -5.99 -8.20 12.89
N ASN A 100 -6.12 -8.89 11.77
CA ASN A 100 -4.96 -9.38 11.01
C ASN A 100 -4.09 -8.24 10.48
N LEU A 101 -4.71 -7.16 10.00
CA LEU A 101 -3.98 -5.98 9.52
C LEU A 101 -3.35 -5.23 10.68
N THR A 102 -4.08 -5.03 11.76
CA THR A 102 -3.58 -4.37 12.97
C THR A 102 -2.41 -5.15 13.56
N ASN A 103 -2.52 -6.47 13.67
CA ASN A 103 -1.41 -7.31 14.14
C ASN A 103 -0.16 -7.20 13.25
N ALA A 104 -0.33 -7.14 11.92
CA ALA A 104 0.80 -6.96 11.02
C ALA A 104 1.43 -5.56 11.15
N LEU A 105 0.61 -4.52 11.30
CA LEU A 105 1.08 -3.14 11.47
C LEU A 105 1.92 -2.95 12.74
N PHE A 106 1.52 -3.56 13.84
CA PHE A 106 2.19 -3.46 15.14
C PHE A 106 3.33 -4.47 15.37
N LEU A 107 3.83 -5.13 14.31
CA LEU A 107 5.07 -5.93 14.39
C LEU A 107 6.34 -5.08 14.43
N GLY A 108 6.27 -3.83 13.99
CA GLY A 108 7.35 -2.86 14.13
C GLY A 108 7.25 -2.10 15.45
N ASP A 109 8.36 -1.47 15.83
CA ASP A 109 8.41 -0.53 16.96
C ASP A 109 7.55 0.72 16.68
N LYS A 110 7.40 1.06 15.41
CA LYS A 110 6.66 2.20 14.89
C LYS A 110 5.70 1.78 13.78
N ALA A 111 4.59 2.48 13.69
CA ALA A 111 3.53 2.26 12.72
C ALA A 111 3.15 3.56 12.00
N LEU A 112 3.02 3.49 10.67
CA LEU A 112 2.57 4.61 9.83
C LEU A 112 1.50 4.13 8.86
N VAL A 113 0.42 4.88 8.73
CA VAL A 113 -0.59 4.64 7.69
C VAL A 113 -0.59 5.81 6.70
N VAL A 114 -0.42 5.49 5.42
CA VAL A 114 -0.49 6.42 4.30
C VAL A 114 -1.81 6.17 3.58
N SER A 115 -2.74 7.09 3.69
CA SER A 115 -4.08 7.00 3.10
C SER A 115 -4.15 7.84 1.84
N LEU A 116 -4.27 7.18 0.69
CA LEU A 116 -4.37 7.82 -0.62
C LEU A 116 -5.82 7.90 -1.06
N TYR A 117 -6.22 9.06 -1.55
CA TYR A 117 -7.53 9.28 -2.16
C TYR A 117 -7.42 10.15 -3.42
N ALA A 118 -8.51 10.24 -4.17
CA ALA A 118 -8.65 11.17 -5.30
C ALA A 118 -10.13 11.51 -5.51
N PRO A 119 -10.44 12.66 -6.11
CA PRO A 119 -11.80 13.02 -6.49
C PRO A 119 -12.42 11.98 -7.45
N PRO A 120 -13.75 11.77 -7.41
CA PRO A 120 -14.44 10.81 -8.28
C PRO A 120 -14.14 10.98 -9.78
N ALA A 121 -14.07 12.20 -10.26
CA ALA A 121 -13.78 12.51 -11.67
C ALA A 121 -12.37 12.01 -12.07
N GLU A 122 -11.39 12.19 -11.21
CA GLU A 122 -10.02 11.75 -11.46
C GLU A 122 -9.91 10.21 -11.41
N ILE A 123 -10.60 9.57 -10.46
CA ILE A 123 -10.69 8.10 -10.41
C ILE A 123 -11.29 7.56 -11.71
N LEU A 124 -12.41 8.15 -12.17
CA LEU A 124 -13.05 7.75 -13.42
C LEU A 124 -12.12 7.91 -14.63
N ARG A 125 -11.44 9.06 -14.72
CA ARG A 125 -10.45 9.33 -15.77
C ARG A 125 -9.34 8.25 -15.78
N ARG A 126 -8.77 7.93 -14.61
CA ARG A 126 -7.70 6.93 -14.47
C ARG A 126 -8.19 5.51 -14.79
N LEU A 127 -9.41 5.16 -14.43
CA LEU A 127 -10.04 3.88 -14.78
C LEU A 127 -10.28 3.79 -16.29
N GLY A 128 -10.72 4.87 -16.94
CA GLY A 128 -10.89 4.97 -18.38
C GLY A 128 -9.59 4.71 -19.14
N VAL A 129 -8.49 5.35 -18.73
CA VAL A 129 -7.16 5.15 -19.31
C VAL A 129 -6.70 3.69 -19.19
N ARG A 130 -6.93 3.05 -18.04
CA ARG A 130 -6.55 1.63 -17.82
C ARG A 130 -7.33 0.65 -18.69
N SER A 131 -8.57 0.98 -19.02
CA SER A 131 -9.46 0.12 -19.83
C SER A 131 -9.37 0.37 -21.34
N ASN A 132 -8.46 1.26 -21.79
CA ASN A 132 -8.34 1.72 -23.18
C ASN A 132 -9.70 2.16 -23.78
N GLY A 133 -10.55 2.78 -22.96
CA GLY A 133 -11.87 3.26 -23.38
C GLY A 133 -12.93 2.17 -23.64
N LYS A 134 -12.60 0.89 -23.51
CA LYS A 134 -13.44 -0.24 -23.96
C LYS A 134 -14.66 -0.57 -23.09
N ASN A 135 -14.95 0.15 -22.01
CA ASN A 135 -15.96 -0.30 -21.03
C ASN A 135 -16.80 0.81 -20.37
N GLY A 136 -17.49 1.65 -21.14
CA GLY A 136 -18.27 2.78 -20.58
C GLY A 136 -19.29 2.40 -19.48
N ARG A 137 -20.12 1.37 -19.66
CA ARG A 137 -21.09 0.93 -18.64
C ARG A 137 -20.43 0.22 -17.46
N ARG A 138 -19.42 -0.64 -17.68
CA ARG A 138 -18.63 -1.26 -16.62
C ARG A 138 -17.87 -0.23 -15.77
N ASN A 139 -17.53 0.93 -16.33
CA ASN A 139 -16.82 1.98 -15.60
C ASN A 139 -17.72 2.67 -14.57
N ALA A 140 -19.03 2.84 -14.82
CA ALA A 140 -19.94 3.44 -13.85
C ALA A 140 -20.19 2.51 -12.63
N ASP A 141 -20.43 1.20 -12.86
CA ASP A 141 -20.57 0.23 -11.77
C ASP A 141 -19.24 0.05 -11.00
N ASN A 142 -18.13 0.04 -11.71
CA ASN A 142 -16.83 0.01 -11.10
C ASN A 142 -16.55 1.27 -10.28
N LEU A 143 -16.96 2.46 -10.75
CA LEU A 143 -16.80 3.71 -10.01
C LEU A 143 -17.55 3.66 -8.68
N ARG A 144 -18.82 3.25 -8.66
CA ARG A 144 -19.59 3.12 -7.42
C ARG A 144 -18.88 2.23 -6.39
N ARG A 145 -18.40 1.05 -6.81
CA ARG A 145 -17.65 0.14 -5.95
C ARG A 145 -16.34 0.76 -5.45
N VAL A 146 -15.65 1.47 -6.32
CA VAL A 146 -14.38 2.14 -6.00
C VAL A 146 -14.58 3.28 -5.01
N LEU A 147 -15.66 4.07 -5.13
CA LEU A 147 -16.00 5.14 -4.19
C LEU A 147 -16.40 4.59 -2.81
N LEU A 148 -17.23 3.55 -2.76
CA LEU A 148 -17.54 2.86 -1.50
C LEU A 148 -16.28 2.29 -0.82
N LYS A 149 -15.33 1.81 -1.61
CA LYS A 149 -14.06 1.35 -1.10
C LYS A 149 -13.20 2.51 -0.59
N GLN A 150 -13.18 3.66 -1.28
CA GLN A 150 -12.48 4.85 -0.82
C GLN A 150 -13.01 5.30 0.55
N GLU A 151 -14.32 5.35 0.72
CA GLU A 151 -14.94 5.67 1.99
C GLU A 151 -14.51 4.70 3.11
N ARG A 152 -14.45 3.40 2.83
CA ARG A 152 -13.95 2.39 3.79
C ARG A 152 -12.48 2.63 4.16
N CYS A 153 -11.64 2.93 3.17
CA CYS A 153 -10.24 3.26 3.42
C CYS A 153 -10.09 4.48 4.32
N MET A 154 -10.88 5.53 4.08
CA MET A 154 -10.86 6.75 4.91
C MET A 154 -11.33 6.44 6.34
N LYS A 155 -12.42 5.69 6.51
CA LYS A 155 -12.89 5.24 7.83
C LYS A 155 -11.85 4.39 8.56
N ALA A 156 -11.15 3.51 7.85
CA ALA A 156 -10.06 2.71 8.41
C ALA A 156 -8.89 3.60 8.87
N ALA A 157 -8.50 4.60 8.07
CA ALA A 157 -7.46 5.56 8.43
C ALA A 157 -7.80 6.32 9.72
N LEU A 158 -9.03 6.81 9.86
CA LEU A 158 -9.50 7.47 11.09
C LEU A 158 -9.45 6.53 12.31
N LYS A 159 -9.79 5.25 12.14
CA LYS A 159 -9.67 4.26 13.22
C LYS A 159 -8.21 4.01 13.63
N TYR A 160 -7.29 3.93 12.68
CA TYR A 160 -5.86 3.85 13.01
C TYR A 160 -5.40 5.09 13.77
N GLN A 161 -5.83 6.27 13.34
CA GLN A 161 -5.50 7.53 14.04
C GLN A 161 -6.05 7.56 15.47
N SER A 162 -7.27 7.06 15.70
CA SER A 162 -7.90 7.04 17.04
C SER A 162 -7.20 6.10 18.04
N ILE A 163 -6.40 5.16 17.56
CA ILE A 163 -5.57 4.28 18.41
C ILE A 163 -4.09 4.72 18.45
N GLY A 164 -3.80 5.98 18.08
CA GLY A 164 -2.48 6.59 18.21
C GLY A 164 -1.52 6.32 17.05
N VAL A 165 -1.96 5.67 15.95
CA VAL A 165 -1.11 5.47 14.77
C VAL A 165 -1.01 6.79 14.00
N LYS A 166 0.21 7.17 13.62
CA LYS A 166 0.43 8.31 12.72
C LYS A 166 -0.21 8.01 11.36
N VAL A 167 -1.02 8.95 10.87
CA VAL A 167 -1.69 8.84 9.56
C VAL A 167 -1.32 10.05 8.70
N LEU A 168 -0.81 9.80 7.49
CA LEU A 168 -0.65 10.78 6.43
C LEU A 168 -1.76 10.59 5.39
N GLN A 169 -2.38 11.68 4.93
CA GLN A 169 -3.45 11.62 3.94
C GLN A 169 -3.10 12.49 2.73
N TYR A 170 -3.24 11.93 1.53
CA TYR A 170 -2.91 12.64 0.30
C TYR A 170 -4.02 12.57 -0.74
N ASP A 171 -4.38 13.72 -1.28
CA ASP A 171 -5.09 13.82 -2.53
C ASP A 171 -4.10 13.64 -3.69
N THR A 172 -4.16 12.50 -4.33
CA THR A 172 -3.24 12.16 -5.42
C THR A 172 -3.59 12.80 -6.76
N SER A 173 -4.63 13.64 -6.81
CA SER A 173 -4.92 14.46 -7.98
C SER A 173 -4.09 15.75 -8.04
N VAL A 174 -3.60 16.19 -6.87
CA VAL A 174 -2.85 17.44 -6.72
C VAL A 174 -1.48 17.25 -6.07
N THR A 175 -1.26 16.15 -5.34
CA THR A 175 0.03 15.87 -4.68
C THR A 175 0.90 14.98 -5.56
N SER A 176 2.11 15.41 -5.87
CA SER A 176 3.05 14.62 -6.66
C SER A 176 3.54 13.39 -5.89
N VAL A 177 3.94 12.36 -6.62
CA VAL A 177 4.50 11.12 -6.02
C VAL A 177 5.79 11.43 -5.26
N ASP A 178 6.63 12.31 -5.77
CA ASP A 178 7.89 12.69 -5.13
C ASP A 178 7.66 13.47 -3.84
N THR A 179 6.68 14.38 -3.81
CA THR A 179 6.28 15.09 -2.59
C THR A 179 5.81 14.11 -1.53
N MET A 180 4.89 13.21 -1.89
CA MET A 180 4.40 12.16 -0.97
C MET A 180 5.55 11.30 -0.44
N LEU A 181 6.42 10.82 -1.33
CA LEU A 181 7.53 9.95 -0.93
C LEU A 181 8.50 10.66 0.02
N ASN A 182 8.87 11.91 -0.26
CA ASN A 182 9.78 12.67 0.61
C ASN A 182 9.17 12.90 1.99
N GLU A 183 7.89 13.26 2.09
CA GLU A 183 7.21 13.45 3.36
C GLU A 183 7.07 12.14 4.16
N ILE A 184 6.74 11.03 3.48
CA ILE A 184 6.68 9.70 4.11
C ILE A 184 8.04 9.33 4.70
N LEU A 185 9.12 9.48 3.94
CA LEU A 185 10.47 9.15 4.39
C LEU A 185 10.91 10.04 5.57
N SER A 186 10.67 11.34 5.49
CA SER A 186 10.93 12.28 6.60
C SER A 186 10.12 11.93 7.84
N THR A 187 8.85 11.55 7.66
CA THR A 187 8.00 11.11 8.79
C THR A 187 8.55 9.85 9.45
N ILE A 188 8.99 8.87 8.67
CA ILE A 188 9.60 7.63 9.20
C ILE A 188 10.83 7.93 10.06
N GLU A 189 11.63 8.92 9.67
CA GLU A 189 12.84 9.32 10.41
C GLU A 189 12.54 10.02 11.75
N THR A 190 11.36 10.64 11.86
CA THR A 190 10.94 11.40 13.05
C THR A 190 9.97 10.67 13.97
N LEU A 191 9.45 9.50 13.53
CA LEU A 191 8.61 8.65 14.37
C LEU A 191 9.43 8.06 15.53
#